data_1acfd7766010d3aef3222544738f62f9
#
_entry.id   1acfd7766010d3aef3222544738f62f9
#
_cell.length_a   1.000
_cell.length_b   1.000
_cell.length_c   1.000
_cell.angle_alpha   90.00
_cell.angle_beta   90.00
_cell.angle_gamma   90.00
#
_symmetry.space_group_name_H-M   'P 1'
#
loop_
_entity.id
_entity.type
_entity.pdbx_description
1 polymer ?
#
loop_
_entity_poly.entity_id
_entity_poly.type
_entity_poly.pdbx_seq_one_letter_code
_entity_poly.pdbx_strand_id
1 'polypeptide(L)'
;VLVTPVFADPSVDDLKKSKESAQNEVSSLQTQLNTVVGKITELESQLSSKGEEIIQAQSDLEDAEAEEQKQYADMKVRIKYMYEAGDQSAVESLVGSEDFSDMVNKAEYVSNVHNYDRQKLQEYVETKQKISELKDQLEEEQSQLESMQTEYESQESKLDNLIASKQAEVSDLDQQIEEAERKAAEEELKRSEE
;
A
#
# COMPACT_ATOMS: atom_id res chain seq x y z
N VAL A 1 24.14 -38.75 52.89
CA VAL A 1 25.14 -37.93 52.19
C VAL A 1 24.38 -37.14 51.13
N LEU A 2 24.06 -35.90 51.43
CA LEU A 2 23.47 -34.94 50.50
C LEU A 2 24.58 -34.47 49.55
N VAL A 3 24.53 -34.95 48.30
CA VAL A 3 25.33 -34.38 47.22
C VAL A 3 24.60 -33.14 46.75
N THR A 4 25.04 -32.00 47.25
CA THR A 4 24.66 -30.71 46.65
C THR A 4 25.28 -30.65 45.26
N PRO A 5 24.52 -30.36 44.19
CA PRO A 5 25.13 -30.11 42.86
C PRO A 5 25.98 -28.84 43.02
N VAL A 6 27.27 -28.97 42.91
CA VAL A 6 28.18 -27.85 42.70
C VAL A 6 27.88 -27.35 41.28
N PHE A 7 27.09 -26.31 41.16
CA PHE A 7 27.05 -25.51 39.97
C PHE A 7 28.42 -24.84 39.88
N ALA A 8 29.29 -25.39 39.06
CA ALA A 8 30.54 -24.73 38.73
C ALA A 8 30.18 -23.36 38.12
N ASP A 9 30.69 -22.28 38.69
CA ASP A 9 30.62 -20.96 38.06
C ASP A 9 31.14 -21.07 36.63
N PRO A 10 30.49 -20.44 35.67
CA PRO A 10 30.93 -20.51 34.28
C PRO A 10 32.37 -19.99 34.16
N SER A 11 33.20 -20.69 33.43
CA SER A 11 34.59 -20.28 33.25
C SER A 11 34.64 -18.95 32.47
N VAL A 12 35.70 -18.16 32.68
CA VAL A 12 35.95 -16.91 31.94
C VAL A 12 35.86 -17.15 30.42
N ASP A 13 36.36 -18.29 29.95
CA ASP A 13 36.31 -18.65 28.53
C ASP A 13 34.88 -18.89 28.05
N ASP A 14 34.01 -19.50 28.87
CA ASP A 14 32.62 -19.73 28.52
C ASP A 14 31.84 -18.41 28.46
N LEU A 15 32.10 -17.49 29.40
CA LEU A 15 31.54 -16.15 29.41
C LEU A 15 31.97 -15.33 28.18
N LYS A 16 33.28 -15.42 27.82
CA LYS A 16 33.79 -14.75 26.60
C LYS A 16 33.16 -15.28 25.32
N LYS A 17 32.94 -16.59 25.21
CA LYS A 17 32.24 -17.21 24.09
C LYS A 17 30.76 -16.75 24.03
N SER A 18 30.10 -16.70 25.16
CA SER A 18 28.73 -16.21 25.25
C SER A 18 28.63 -14.75 24.86
N LYS A 19 29.57 -13.90 25.26
CA LYS A 19 29.66 -12.50 24.84
C LYS A 19 29.88 -12.37 23.33
N GLU A 20 30.81 -13.15 22.73
CA GLU A 20 31.05 -13.14 21.28
C GLU A 20 29.79 -13.54 20.52
N SER A 21 29.06 -14.58 20.98
CA SER A 21 27.80 -15.00 20.39
C SER A 21 26.76 -13.89 20.45
N ALA A 22 26.59 -13.24 21.61
CA ALA A 22 25.64 -12.13 21.78
C ALA A 22 26.01 -10.93 20.90
N GLN A 23 27.31 -10.59 20.77
CA GLN A 23 27.77 -9.53 19.88
C GLN A 23 27.50 -9.84 18.41
N ASN A 24 27.68 -11.10 17.98
CA ASN A 24 27.36 -11.55 16.63
C ASN A 24 25.85 -11.48 16.36
N GLU A 25 25.02 -11.80 17.36
CA GLU A 25 23.57 -11.63 17.24
C GLU A 25 23.18 -10.15 17.13
N VAL A 26 23.80 -9.25 17.91
CA VAL A 26 23.59 -7.79 17.76
C VAL A 26 23.93 -7.32 16.36
N SER A 27 25.07 -7.77 15.81
CA SER A 27 25.50 -7.41 14.43
C SER A 27 24.52 -7.93 13.38
N SER A 28 24.00 -9.14 13.56
CA SER A 28 22.99 -9.72 12.67
C SER A 28 21.68 -8.97 12.74
N LEU A 29 21.22 -8.63 13.95
CA LEU A 29 20.00 -7.85 14.17
C LEU A 29 20.12 -6.43 13.59
N GLN A 30 21.27 -5.78 13.74
CA GLN A 30 21.52 -4.47 13.12
C GLN A 30 21.48 -4.53 11.59
N THR A 31 21.98 -5.61 10.99
CA THR A 31 21.88 -5.83 9.55
C THR A 31 20.42 -5.99 9.13
N GLN A 32 19.64 -6.75 9.90
CA GLN A 32 18.19 -6.90 9.64
C GLN A 32 17.46 -5.57 9.81
N LEU A 33 17.78 -4.81 10.86
CA LEU A 33 17.21 -3.48 11.08
C LEU A 33 17.50 -2.54 9.90
N ASN A 34 18.75 -2.49 9.44
CA ASN A 34 19.13 -1.67 8.28
C ASN A 34 18.35 -2.08 7.02
N THR A 35 18.10 -3.38 6.85
CA THR A 35 17.28 -3.89 5.73
C THR A 35 15.83 -3.43 5.86
N VAL A 36 15.25 -3.49 7.06
CA VAL A 36 13.87 -3.04 7.32
C VAL A 36 13.74 -1.53 7.15
N VAL A 37 14.67 -0.75 7.71
CA VAL A 37 14.71 0.72 7.53
C VAL A 37 14.84 1.09 6.04
N GLY A 38 15.67 0.36 5.29
CA GLY A 38 15.77 0.54 3.84
C GLY A 38 14.44 0.28 3.12
N LYS A 39 13.71 -0.75 3.52
CA LYS A 39 12.38 -1.05 2.99
C LYS A 39 11.34 0.01 3.38
N ILE A 40 11.39 0.52 4.60
CA ILE A 40 10.52 1.63 5.04
C ILE A 40 10.77 2.87 4.18
N THR A 41 12.03 3.24 3.96
CA THR A 41 12.39 4.38 3.11
C THR A 41 11.91 4.19 1.66
N GLU A 42 12.04 2.97 1.11
CA GLU A 42 11.52 2.64 -0.21
C GLU A 42 9.98 2.73 -0.24
N LEU A 43 9.31 2.22 0.78
CA LEU A 43 7.87 2.27 0.91
C LEU A 43 7.36 3.71 1.07
N GLU A 44 8.02 4.55 1.85
CA GLU A 44 7.71 5.98 1.95
C GLU A 44 7.81 6.69 0.60
N SER A 45 8.83 6.36 -0.20
CA SER A 45 8.96 6.87 -1.57
C SER A 45 7.82 6.37 -2.46
N GLN A 46 7.45 5.10 -2.35
CA GLN A 46 6.31 4.53 -3.09
C GLN A 46 5.00 5.16 -2.65
N LEU A 47 4.79 5.37 -1.35
CA LEU A 47 3.61 6.06 -0.80
C LEU A 47 3.51 7.49 -1.29
N SER A 48 4.63 8.22 -1.35
CA SER A 48 4.66 9.59 -1.90
C SER A 48 4.27 9.61 -3.38
N SER A 49 4.87 8.72 -4.18
CA SER A 49 4.55 8.61 -5.61
C SER A 49 3.10 8.17 -5.84
N LYS A 50 2.63 7.20 -5.05
CA LYS A 50 1.25 6.73 -5.13
C LYS A 50 0.27 7.79 -4.65
N GLY A 51 0.64 8.59 -3.65
CA GLY A 51 -0.14 9.75 -3.22
C GLY A 51 -0.34 10.76 -4.34
N GLU A 52 0.69 11.04 -5.14
CA GLU A 52 0.58 11.90 -6.32
C GLU A 52 -0.33 11.28 -7.39
N GLU A 53 -0.21 9.97 -7.65
CA GLU A 53 -1.09 9.24 -8.56
C GLU A 53 -2.55 9.28 -8.10
N ILE A 54 -2.80 9.12 -6.81
CA ILE A 54 -4.14 9.20 -6.21
C ILE A 54 -4.72 10.60 -6.36
N ILE A 55 -3.94 11.65 -6.12
CA ILE A 55 -4.38 13.05 -6.31
C ILE A 55 -4.72 13.30 -7.78
N GLN A 56 -3.88 12.84 -8.71
CA GLN A 56 -4.17 12.96 -10.14
C GLN A 56 -5.42 12.18 -10.53
N ALA A 57 -5.56 10.96 -10.06
CA ALA A 57 -6.74 10.13 -10.34
C ALA A 57 -8.02 10.70 -9.72
N GLN A 58 -7.94 11.34 -8.55
CA GLN A 58 -9.06 12.08 -7.97
C GLN A 58 -9.47 13.28 -8.83
N SER A 59 -8.50 14.01 -9.36
CA SER A 59 -8.76 15.11 -10.31
C SER A 59 -9.40 14.59 -11.60
N ASP A 60 -8.88 13.50 -12.16
CA ASP A 60 -9.45 12.86 -13.34
C ASP A 60 -10.86 12.33 -13.08
N LEU A 61 -11.12 11.87 -11.85
CA LEU A 61 -12.43 11.42 -11.41
C LEU A 61 -13.42 12.59 -11.31
N GLU A 62 -13.01 13.74 -10.74
CA GLU A 62 -13.84 14.94 -10.69
C GLU A 62 -14.20 15.44 -12.10
N ASP A 63 -13.23 15.44 -13.02
CA ASP A 63 -13.46 15.79 -14.41
C ASP A 63 -14.43 14.80 -15.10
N ALA A 64 -14.27 13.50 -14.83
CA ALA A 64 -15.16 12.48 -15.37
C ALA A 64 -16.58 12.58 -14.77
N GLU A 65 -16.72 12.91 -13.48
CA GLU A 65 -18.02 13.15 -12.84
C GLU A 65 -18.70 14.41 -13.40
N ALA A 66 -17.94 15.47 -13.67
CA ALA A 66 -18.45 16.67 -14.30
C ALA A 66 -18.93 16.39 -15.74
N GLU A 67 -18.18 15.61 -16.52
CA GLU A 67 -18.59 15.17 -17.85
C GLU A 67 -19.81 14.24 -17.80
N GLU A 68 -19.88 13.35 -16.80
CA GLU A 68 -21.06 12.50 -16.56
C GLU A 68 -22.31 13.34 -16.31
N GLN A 69 -22.22 14.37 -15.47
CA GLN A 69 -23.35 15.25 -15.18
C GLN A 69 -23.81 16.00 -16.44
N LYS A 70 -22.87 16.44 -17.27
CA LYS A 70 -23.17 17.08 -18.54
C LYS A 70 -23.85 16.12 -19.52
N GLN A 71 -23.28 14.91 -19.67
CA GLN A 71 -23.87 13.84 -20.50
C GLN A 71 -25.29 13.50 -20.02
N TYR A 72 -25.52 13.44 -18.70
CA TYR A 72 -26.81 13.17 -18.14
C TYR A 72 -27.82 14.30 -18.44
N ALA A 73 -27.40 15.55 -18.34
CA ALA A 73 -28.24 16.70 -18.68
C ALA A 73 -28.60 16.72 -20.16
N ASP A 74 -27.62 16.49 -21.03
CA ASP A 74 -27.82 16.41 -22.48
C ASP A 74 -28.75 15.26 -22.86
N MET A 75 -28.61 14.11 -22.20
CA MET A 75 -29.47 12.94 -22.40
C MET A 75 -30.93 13.22 -21.97
N LYS A 76 -31.14 13.91 -20.85
CA LYS A 76 -32.50 14.31 -20.44
C LYS A 76 -33.16 15.20 -21.49
N VAL A 77 -32.44 16.17 -22.02
CA VAL A 77 -32.95 17.06 -23.10
C VAL A 77 -33.31 16.26 -24.32
N ARG A 78 -32.48 15.29 -24.72
CA ARG A 78 -32.73 14.42 -25.88
C ARG A 78 -33.91 13.49 -25.67
N ILE A 79 -34.03 12.84 -24.51
CA ILE A 79 -35.16 11.99 -24.16
C ILE A 79 -36.46 12.81 -24.18
N LYS A 80 -36.42 14.01 -23.58
CA LYS A 80 -37.55 14.93 -23.62
C LYS A 80 -37.95 15.28 -25.05
N TYR A 81 -36.96 15.63 -25.90
CA TYR A 81 -37.19 15.96 -27.31
C TYR A 81 -37.76 14.77 -28.09
N MET A 82 -37.18 13.56 -27.90
CA MET A 82 -37.70 12.34 -28.54
C MET A 82 -39.12 12.02 -28.10
N TYR A 83 -39.46 12.25 -26.82
CA TYR A 83 -40.79 12.03 -26.29
C TYR A 83 -41.81 13.08 -26.77
N GLU A 84 -41.43 14.36 -26.82
CA GLU A 84 -42.29 15.47 -27.25
C GLU A 84 -42.45 15.51 -28.77
N ALA A 85 -41.40 15.18 -29.52
CA ALA A 85 -41.43 15.09 -30.96
C ALA A 85 -42.22 13.87 -31.50
N GLY A 86 -42.26 12.80 -30.66
CA GLY A 86 -42.93 11.53 -31.01
C GLY A 86 -42.41 10.89 -32.28
N ASP A 87 -42.75 9.64 -32.50
CA ASP A 87 -42.56 8.99 -33.83
C ASP A 87 -43.27 9.73 -34.97
N GLN A 88 -44.25 10.57 -34.63
CA GLN A 88 -44.97 11.40 -35.57
C GLN A 88 -44.07 12.41 -36.31
N SER A 89 -43.10 13.04 -35.62
CA SER A 89 -42.23 14.03 -36.24
C SER A 89 -41.29 13.42 -37.30
N ALA A 90 -40.80 12.21 -37.08
CA ALA A 90 -40.01 11.48 -38.09
C ALA A 90 -40.89 11.07 -39.28
N VAL A 91 -42.11 10.58 -39.00
CA VAL A 91 -43.06 10.19 -40.05
C VAL A 91 -43.56 11.41 -40.83
N GLU A 92 -43.92 12.53 -40.15
CA GLU A 92 -44.30 13.78 -40.79
C GLU A 92 -43.16 14.36 -41.66
N SER A 93 -41.90 14.27 -41.22
CA SER A 93 -40.76 14.68 -42.02
C SER A 93 -40.58 13.83 -43.29
N LEU A 94 -40.87 12.53 -43.20
CA LEU A 94 -40.80 11.62 -44.34
C LEU A 94 -41.97 11.82 -45.30
N VAL A 95 -43.16 12.02 -44.76
CA VAL A 95 -44.37 12.25 -45.56
C VAL A 95 -44.34 13.62 -46.28
N GLY A 96 -43.68 14.62 -45.67
CA GLY A 96 -43.47 15.94 -46.29
C GLY A 96 -42.30 16.01 -47.28
N SER A 97 -41.76 14.87 -47.74
CA SER A 97 -40.68 14.84 -48.73
C SER A 97 -41.18 15.20 -50.14
N GLU A 98 -40.39 16.00 -50.84
CA GLU A 98 -40.74 16.48 -52.19
C GLU A 98 -40.64 15.37 -53.27
N ASP A 99 -39.68 14.44 -53.08
CA ASP A 99 -39.48 13.28 -53.90
C ASP A 99 -38.93 12.08 -53.13
N PHE A 100 -38.73 10.93 -53.80
CA PHE A 100 -38.21 9.71 -53.20
C PHE A 100 -36.76 9.85 -52.70
N SER A 101 -35.93 10.64 -53.40
CA SER A 101 -34.54 10.90 -52.98
C SER A 101 -34.47 11.72 -51.69
N ASP A 102 -35.30 12.73 -51.54
CA ASP A 102 -35.47 13.54 -50.34
C ASP A 102 -35.95 12.68 -49.15
N MET A 103 -36.90 11.78 -49.41
CA MET A 103 -37.40 10.83 -48.42
C MET A 103 -36.29 9.88 -47.91
N VAL A 104 -35.45 9.34 -48.80
CA VAL A 104 -34.35 8.45 -48.43
C VAL A 104 -33.31 9.20 -47.61
N ASN A 105 -32.92 10.42 -47.99
CA ASN A 105 -31.97 11.26 -47.25
C ASN A 105 -32.49 11.61 -45.86
N LYS A 106 -33.76 11.93 -45.70
CA LYS A 106 -34.38 12.19 -44.40
C LYS A 106 -34.46 10.96 -43.53
N ALA A 107 -34.77 9.79 -44.13
CA ALA A 107 -34.76 8.52 -43.41
C ALA A 107 -33.36 8.14 -42.90
N GLU A 108 -32.33 8.35 -43.73
CA GLU A 108 -30.95 8.14 -43.36
C GLU A 108 -30.52 9.11 -42.21
N TYR A 109 -30.90 10.38 -42.29
CA TYR A 109 -30.66 11.35 -41.24
C TYR A 109 -31.30 10.95 -39.93
N VAL A 110 -32.56 10.55 -39.92
CA VAL A 110 -33.27 10.08 -38.71
C VAL A 110 -32.59 8.84 -38.12
N SER A 111 -32.20 7.89 -38.96
CA SER A 111 -31.46 6.70 -38.53
C SER A 111 -30.11 7.04 -37.90
N ASN A 112 -29.38 7.98 -38.47
CA ASN A 112 -28.10 8.43 -37.97
C ASN A 112 -28.24 9.14 -36.61
N VAL A 113 -29.29 9.94 -36.41
CA VAL A 113 -29.57 10.58 -35.11
C VAL A 113 -29.88 9.55 -34.04
N HIS A 114 -30.69 8.52 -34.33
CA HIS A 114 -30.97 7.44 -33.41
C HIS A 114 -29.72 6.63 -33.05
N ASN A 115 -28.86 6.33 -34.02
CA ASN A 115 -27.59 5.63 -33.78
C ASN A 115 -26.64 6.46 -32.92
N TYR A 116 -26.55 7.76 -33.19
CA TYR A 116 -25.75 8.69 -32.38
C TYR A 116 -26.23 8.74 -30.92
N ASP A 117 -27.53 8.80 -30.70
CA ASP A 117 -28.10 8.83 -29.34
C ASP A 117 -27.86 7.53 -28.60
N ARG A 118 -27.95 6.37 -29.27
CA ARG A 118 -27.57 5.07 -28.66
C ARG A 118 -26.09 5.03 -28.28
N GLN A 119 -25.22 5.53 -29.15
CA GLN A 119 -23.79 5.60 -28.88
C GLN A 119 -23.50 6.50 -27.67
N LYS A 120 -24.14 7.64 -27.55
CA LYS A 120 -23.99 8.54 -26.40
C LYS A 120 -24.49 7.95 -25.09
N LEU A 121 -25.57 7.19 -25.12
CA LEU A 121 -26.05 6.42 -23.97
C LEU A 121 -25.02 5.36 -23.54
N GLN A 122 -24.43 4.66 -24.48
CA GLN A 122 -23.42 3.65 -24.19
C GLN A 122 -22.16 4.28 -23.61
N GLU A 123 -21.65 5.39 -24.19
CA GLU A 123 -20.52 6.15 -23.67
C GLU A 123 -20.78 6.62 -22.22
N TYR A 124 -21.98 7.05 -21.89
CA TYR A 124 -22.38 7.43 -20.54
C TYR A 124 -22.29 6.26 -19.56
N VAL A 125 -22.83 5.11 -19.92
CA VAL A 125 -22.77 3.90 -19.07
C VAL A 125 -21.33 3.46 -18.86
N GLU A 126 -20.51 3.45 -19.91
CA GLU A 126 -19.10 3.08 -19.82
C GLU A 126 -18.29 4.06 -18.96
N THR A 127 -18.54 5.37 -19.08
CA THR A 127 -17.93 6.40 -18.25
C THR A 127 -18.26 6.17 -16.76
N LYS A 128 -19.52 5.92 -16.46
CA LYS A 128 -20.00 5.67 -15.09
C LYS A 128 -19.37 4.42 -14.48
N GLN A 129 -19.22 3.35 -15.27
CA GLN A 129 -18.57 2.13 -14.84
C GLN A 129 -17.07 2.34 -14.56
N LYS A 130 -16.35 3.04 -15.45
CA LYS A 130 -14.94 3.39 -15.26
C LYS A 130 -14.70 4.22 -14.00
N ILE A 131 -15.57 5.18 -13.70
CA ILE A 131 -15.51 5.99 -12.49
C ILE A 131 -15.62 5.10 -11.25
N SER A 132 -16.58 4.17 -11.22
CA SER A 132 -16.77 3.25 -10.11
C SER A 132 -15.57 2.34 -9.91
N GLU A 133 -15.05 1.74 -10.97
CA GLU A 133 -13.87 0.87 -10.95
C GLU A 133 -12.63 1.63 -10.45
N LEU A 134 -12.43 2.88 -10.88
CA LEU A 134 -11.31 3.70 -10.45
C LEU A 134 -11.40 4.05 -8.97
N LYS A 135 -12.57 4.39 -8.45
CA LYS A 135 -12.77 4.63 -7.01
C LYS A 135 -12.40 3.40 -6.18
N ASP A 136 -12.93 2.24 -6.54
CA ASP A 136 -12.69 0.99 -5.84
C ASP A 136 -11.20 0.62 -5.85
N GLN A 137 -10.53 0.79 -7.00
CA GLN A 137 -9.10 0.53 -7.14
C GLN A 137 -8.25 1.47 -6.27
N LEU A 138 -8.56 2.76 -6.23
CA LEU A 138 -7.83 3.73 -5.42
C LEU A 138 -7.96 3.45 -3.92
N GLU A 139 -9.16 3.10 -3.46
CA GLU A 139 -9.41 2.74 -2.06
C GLU A 139 -8.64 1.47 -1.67
N GLU A 140 -8.61 0.46 -2.54
CA GLU A 140 -7.87 -0.77 -2.30
C GLU A 140 -6.36 -0.53 -2.26
N GLU A 141 -5.80 0.21 -3.22
CA GLU A 141 -4.37 0.53 -3.26
C GLU A 141 -3.94 1.32 -2.02
N GLN A 142 -4.71 2.30 -1.58
CA GLN A 142 -4.43 3.07 -0.37
C GLN A 142 -4.42 2.16 0.87
N SER A 143 -5.42 1.31 1.01
CA SER A 143 -5.52 0.39 2.14
C SER A 143 -4.34 -0.61 2.20
N GLN A 144 -3.89 -1.11 1.05
CA GLN A 144 -2.74 -2.00 0.96
C GLN A 144 -1.44 -1.31 1.41
N LEU A 145 -1.20 -0.07 0.96
CA LEU A 145 -0.02 0.71 1.32
C LEU A 145 0.00 1.05 2.82
N GLU A 146 -1.12 1.45 3.40
CA GLU A 146 -1.24 1.72 4.84
C GLU A 146 -0.99 0.46 5.68
N SER A 147 -1.47 -0.69 5.23
CA SER A 147 -1.21 -1.98 5.88
C SER A 147 0.27 -2.36 5.85
N MET A 148 0.93 -2.18 4.71
CA MET A 148 2.36 -2.44 4.56
C MET A 148 3.20 -1.51 5.46
N GLN A 149 2.86 -0.24 5.53
CA GLN A 149 3.53 0.72 6.41
C GLN A 149 3.45 0.29 7.86
N THR A 150 2.25 -0.05 8.35
CA THR A 150 2.03 -0.52 9.72
C THR A 150 2.84 -1.79 10.02
N GLU A 151 2.93 -2.72 9.08
CA GLU A 151 3.70 -3.94 9.25
C GLU A 151 5.19 -3.67 9.38
N TYR A 152 5.78 -2.82 8.53
CA TYR A 152 7.20 -2.48 8.58
C TYR A 152 7.57 -1.67 9.83
N GLU A 153 6.74 -0.73 10.26
CA GLU A 153 6.92 0.00 11.52
C GLU A 153 6.90 -0.95 12.73
N SER A 154 6.03 -1.96 12.71
CA SER A 154 6.00 -3.00 13.73
C SER A 154 7.26 -3.87 13.73
N GLN A 155 7.79 -4.21 12.55
CA GLN A 155 9.04 -4.95 12.43
C GLN A 155 10.24 -4.15 12.94
N GLU A 156 10.33 -2.86 12.59
CA GLU A 156 11.36 -1.94 13.09
C GLU A 156 11.36 -1.90 14.61
N SER A 157 10.21 -1.65 15.22
CA SER A 157 10.06 -1.59 16.68
C SER A 157 10.48 -2.91 17.37
N LYS A 158 10.14 -4.07 16.80
CA LYS A 158 10.56 -5.36 17.33
C LYS A 158 12.07 -5.56 17.25
N LEU A 159 12.69 -5.17 16.15
CA LEU A 159 14.14 -5.28 15.97
C LEU A 159 14.89 -4.34 16.91
N ASP A 160 14.43 -3.11 17.11
CA ASP A 160 15.01 -2.17 18.06
C ASP A 160 14.97 -2.71 19.49
N ASN A 161 13.84 -3.29 19.89
CA ASN A 161 13.70 -3.91 21.21
C ASN A 161 14.64 -5.13 21.38
N LEU A 162 14.79 -5.96 20.35
CA LEU A 162 15.69 -7.10 20.37
C LEU A 162 17.16 -6.66 20.47
N ILE A 163 17.55 -5.63 19.71
CA ILE A 163 18.89 -5.06 19.75
C ILE A 163 19.19 -4.50 21.13
N ALA A 164 18.27 -3.72 21.72
CA ALA A 164 18.43 -3.18 23.07
C ALA A 164 18.58 -4.28 24.12
N SER A 165 17.78 -5.34 24.03
CA SER A 165 17.86 -6.51 24.91
C SER A 165 19.20 -7.25 24.79
N LYS A 166 19.69 -7.45 23.58
CA LYS A 166 20.97 -8.12 23.33
C LYS A 166 22.17 -7.26 23.72
N GLN A 167 22.10 -5.95 23.56
CA GLN A 167 23.12 -5.03 24.07
C GLN A 167 23.21 -5.04 25.58
N ALA A 168 22.07 -5.11 26.26
CA ALA A 168 22.03 -5.26 27.72
C ALA A 168 22.66 -6.60 28.16
N GLU A 169 22.39 -7.70 27.44
CA GLU A 169 23.01 -9.00 27.68
C GLU A 169 24.54 -8.94 27.51
N VAL A 170 25.05 -8.28 26.47
CA VAL A 170 26.49 -8.07 26.27
C VAL A 170 27.10 -7.29 27.43
N SER A 171 26.43 -6.22 27.89
CA SER A 171 26.92 -5.42 29.04
C SER A 171 26.96 -6.22 30.35
N ASP A 172 25.94 -7.06 30.58
CA ASP A 172 25.90 -7.94 31.75
C ASP A 172 27.02 -9.00 31.70
N LEU A 173 27.25 -9.59 30.53
CA LEU A 173 28.37 -10.52 30.33
C LEU A 173 29.74 -9.86 30.54
N ASP A 174 29.93 -8.60 30.17
CA ASP A 174 31.15 -7.85 30.44
C ASP A 174 31.40 -7.73 31.95
N GLN A 175 30.38 -7.40 32.75
CA GLN A 175 30.46 -7.32 34.17
C GLN A 175 30.80 -8.69 34.81
N GLN A 176 30.17 -9.76 34.33
CA GLN A 176 30.45 -11.12 34.81
C GLN A 176 31.90 -11.56 34.46
N ILE A 177 32.41 -11.20 33.29
CA ILE A 177 33.80 -11.48 32.89
C ILE A 177 34.79 -10.75 33.80
N GLU A 178 34.60 -9.44 34.05
CA GLU A 178 35.44 -8.66 34.96
C GLU A 178 35.46 -9.25 36.37
N GLU A 179 34.32 -9.65 36.88
CA GLU A 179 34.23 -10.27 38.21
C GLU A 179 34.93 -11.63 38.27
N ALA A 180 34.76 -12.46 37.24
CA ALA A 180 35.40 -13.78 37.16
C ALA A 180 36.93 -13.65 37.00
N GLU A 181 37.41 -12.71 36.19
CA GLU A 181 38.86 -12.44 36.05
C GLU A 181 39.46 -11.93 37.37
N ARG A 182 38.77 -11.07 38.10
CA ARG A 182 39.21 -10.60 39.42
C ARG A 182 39.29 -11.76 40.42
N LYS A 183 38.28 -12.62 40.50
CA LYS A 183 38.26 -13.80 41.37
C LYS A 183 39.42 -14.75 41.05
N ALA A 184 39.66 -15.01 39.76
CA ALA A 184 40.77 -15.87 39.32
C ALA A 184 42.14 -15.29 39.73
N ALA A 185 42.35 -13.98 39.60
CA ALA A 185 43.57 -13.29 40.02
C ALA A 185 43.77 -13.34 41.52
N GLU A 186 42.72 -13.16 42.34
CA GLU A 186 42.78 -13.28 43.79
C GLU A 186 43.13 -14.72 44.24
N GLU A 187 42.59 -15.74 43.57
CA GLU A 187 42.92 -17.15 43.86
C GLU A 187 44.37 -17.49 43.51
N GLU A 188 44.88 -16.97 42.40
CA GLU A 188 46.25 -17.17 41.97
C GLU A 188 47.24 -16.51 42.91
N LEU A 189 46.90 -15.31 43.41
CA LEU A 189 47.70 -14.61 44.41
C LEU A 189 47.77 -15.41 45.74
N LYS A 190 46.65 -15.91 46.25
CA LYS A 190 46.62 -16.76 47.45
C LYS A 190 47.43 -18.04 47.29
N ARG A 191 47.39 -18.63 46.11
CA ARG A 191 48.15 -19.87 45.83
C ARG A 191 49.67 -19.62 45.73
N SER A 192 50.09 -18.40 45.43
CA SER A 192 51.51 -18.00 45.38
C SER A 192 52.08 -17.61 46.71
N GLU A 193 51.25 -17.36 47.74
CA GLU A 193 51.67 -17.02 49.12
C GLU A 193 51.73 -18.25 50.05
N GLU A 194 51.23 -19.43 49.58
CA GLU A 194 51.38 -20.72 50.34
C GLU A 194 52.65 -21.47 49.89
#